data_95bbc89609c54f4b56030d45aa16202f
#
_entry.id   95bbc89609c54f4b56030d45aa16202f
#
_cell.length_a   1.000
_cell.length_b   1.000
_cell.length_c   1.000
_cell.angle_alpha   90.00
_cell.angle_beta   90.00
_cell.angle_gamma   90.00
#
_symmetry.space_group_name_H-M   'P 1'
#
loop_
_entity.id
_entity.type
_entity.pdbx_description
1 polymer ?
#
loop_
_entity_poly.entity_id
_entity_poly.type
_entity_poly.pdbx_seq_one_letter_code
_entity_poly.pdbx_strand_id
1 'polypeptide(L)'
;MLRRQMQLDFSGIKTYSAEDRHNLVTIDNMMTPGVTPHEEYKYEGFDELVERIVKARKNGRPVIWSMGAHVVKNRLSRYVIELMKMGVITHIAANGATSIHDFELAYLGGTSEDVPTAIEDGSFGMWEQTGAWMNEAIQRGAKLNIGYGEALGEYIDMHPEKFPNREDCILWNAYKLDIPATYHIALGTDIIHQHPTCDMEAIGKCSGIDF
;
A
#
# COMPACT_ATOMS: atom_id res chain seq x y z
N MET A 1 27.11 24.10 -23.62
CA MET A 1 25.72 24.41 -23.14
C MET A 1 25.28 23.26 -22.25
N LEU A 2 25.19 23.44 -20.95
CA LEU A 2 24.58 22.45 -20.04
C LEU A 2 23.09 22.35 -20.38
N ARG A 3 22.65 21.19 -20.83
CA ARG A 3 21.20 20.95 -21.00
C ARG A 3 20.57 20.94 -19.62
N ARG A 4 19.81 21.98 -19.30
CA ARG A 4 18.94 21.95 -18.09
C ARG A 4 17.91 20.85 -18.32
N GLN A 5 17.78 19.94 -17.39
CA GLN A 5 16.63 19.04 -17.34
C GLN A 5 15.39 19.90 -17.14
N MET A 6 14.41 19.74 -18.01
CA MET A 6 13.12 20.39 -17.84
C MET A 6 12.25 19.50 -16.97
N GLN A 7 11.59 20.09 -15.98
CA GLN A 7 10.55 19.42 -15.23
C GLN A 7 9.37 19.15 -16.17
N LEU A 8 8.85 17.94 -16.18
CA LEU A 8 7.66 17.61 -16.94
C LEU A 8 6.44 18.26 -16.28
N ASP A 9 5.56 18.80 -17.12
CA ASP A 9 4.26 19.32 -16.68
C ASP A 9 3.21 18.21 -16.85
N PHE A 10 2.69 17.71 -15.74
CA PHE A 10 1.67 16.68 -15.69
C PHE A 10 0.24 17.23 -15.62
N SER A 11 0.06 18.55 -15.57
CA SER A 11 -1.27 19.18 -15.43
C SER A 11 -2.26 18.85 -16.53
N GLY A 12 -1.76 18.49 -17.71
CA GLY A 12 -2.56 18.12 -18.89
C GLY A 12 -2.82 16.61 -19.02
N ILE A 13 -2.36 15.79 -18.07
CA ILE A 13 -2.60 14.34 -18.14
C ILE A 13 -4.08 14.06 -17.87
N LYS A 14 -4.68 13.25 -18.76
CA LYS A 14 -6.05 12.78 -18.62
C LYS A 14 -6.11 11.63 -17.63
N THR A 15 -7.05 11.71 -16.70
CA THR A 15 -7.36 10.65 -15.73
C THR A 15 -8.71 10.01 -16.03
N TYR A 16 -8.93 8.80 -15.52
CA TYR A 16 -10.11 7.99 -15.76
C TYR A 16 -10.68 7.48 -14.45
N SER A 17 -12.00 7.21 -14.38
CA SER A 17 -12.61 6.60 -13.22
C SER A 17 -12.06 5.18 -12.99
N ALA A 18 -11.60 4.90 -11.78
CA ALA A 18 -11.14 3.55 -11.44
C ALA A 18 -12.30 2.55 -11.33
N GLU A 19 -13.55 3.00 -11.27
CA GLU A 19 -14.75 2.14 -11.24
C GLU A 19 -14.93 1.38 -12.56
N ASP A 20 -14.43 1.95 -13.67
CA ASP A 20 -14.51 1.34 -14.99
C ASP A 20 -13.36 0.33 -15.25
N ARG A 21 -12.43 0.20 -14.31
CA ARG A 21 -11.22 -0.60 -14.46
C ARG A 21 -11.46 -2.09 -14.21
N HIS A 22 -10.98 -2.94 -15.11
CA HIS A 22 -10.88 -4.38 -14.86
C HIS A 22 -9.72 -4.66 -13.89
N ASN A 23 -10.04 -5.34 -12.77
CA ASN A 23 -9.08 -5.69 -11.72
C ASN A 23 -8.83 -7.20 -11.68
N LEU A 24 -7.55 -7.59 -11.62
CA LEU A 24 -7.13 -9.00 -11.55
C LEU A 24 -7.24 -9.58 -10.13
N VAL A 25 -7.24 -8.74 -9.11
CA VAL A 25 -7.39 -9.11 -7.70
C VAL A 25 -8.57 -8.36 -7.13
N THR A 26 -9.48 -9.09 -6.46
CA THR A 26 -10.67 -8.52 -5.82
C THR A 26 -10.82 -9.06 -4.40
N ILE A 27 -11.60 -8.36 -3.57
CA ILE A 27 -11.88 -8.79 -2.19
C ILE A 27 -12.58 -10.15 -2.14
N ASP A 28 -13.37 -10.51 -3.18
CA ASP A 28 -14.11 -11.78 -3.26
C ASP A 28 -13.16 -12.97 -3.41
N ASN A 29 -11.97 -12.76 -3.97
CA ASN A 29 -10.98 -13.82 -4.18
C ASN A 29 -9.81 -13.77 -3.18
N MET A 30 -9.90 -12.95 -2.11
CA MET A 30 -8.88 -12.88 -1.07
C MET A 30 -8.77 -14.19 -0.29
N MET A 31 -7.52 -14.61 -0.05
CA MET A 31 -7.23 -15.76 0.81
C MET A 31 -7.53 -15.42 2.27
N THR A 32 -8.24 -16.33 2.96
CA THR A 32 -8.66 -16.12 4.35
C THR A 32 -8.03 -17.16 5.27
N PRO A 33 -7.36 -16.74 6.36
CA PRO A 33 -6.78 -17.66 7.35
C PRO A 33 -7.82 -18.66 7.89
N GLY A 34 -7.44 -19.92 7.96
CA GLY A 34 -8.29 -21.00 8.45
C GLY A 34 -9.44 -21.43 7.51
N VAL A 35 -9.68 -20.73 6.40
CA VAL A 35 -10.74 -21.01 5.44
C VAL A 35 -10.16 -21.47 4.09
N THR A 36 -9.17 -20.74 3.57
CA THR A 36 -8.53 -21.09 2.30
C THR A 36 -7.69 -22.36 2.48
N PRO A 37 -7.97 -23.44 1.73
CA PRO A 37 -7.15 -24.64 1.78
C PRO A 37 -5.69 -24.35 1.42
N HIS A 38 -4.77 -24.97 2.13
CA HIS A 38 -3.34 -24.86 1.86
C HIS A 38 -2.66 -26.20 2.09
N GLU A 39 -1.55 -26.42 1.37
CA GLU A 39 -0.65 -27.53 1.63
C GLU A 39 0.30 -27.17 2.79
N GLU A 40 0.72 -28.19 3.54
CA GLU A 40 1.70 -28.00 4.59
C GLU A 40 3.02 -27.52 3.99
N TYR A 41 3.49 -26.35 4.43
CA TYR A 41 4.75 -25.78 3.95
C TYR A 41 5.93 -26.45 4.63
N LYS A 42 6.71 -27.24 3.86
CA LYS A 42 7.91 -27.94 4.33
C LYS A 42 9.14 -27.29 3.71
N TYR A 43 9.75 -26.40 4.44
CA TYR A 43 10.98 -25.74 4.03
C TYR A 43 12.02 -25.82 5.15
N GLU A 44 13.25 -26.19 4.79
CA GLU A 44 14.37 -26.21 5.76
C GLU A 44 14.54 -24.82 6.38
N GLY A 45 14.57 -24.74 7.71
CA GLY A 45 14.68 -23.48 8.46
C GLY A 45 13.36 -22.78 8.78
N PHE A 46 12.19 -23.29 8.30
CA PHE A 46 10.89 -22.66 8.63
C PHE A 46 10.60 -22.72 10.13
N ASP A 47 10.83 -23.89 10.74
CA ASP A 47 10.62 -24.05 12.19
C ASP A 47 11.54 -23.13 12.98
N GLU A 48 12.81 -22.99 12.58
CA GLU A 48 13.75 -22.05 13.19
C GLU A 48 13.25 -20.59 13.07
N LEU A 49 12.70 -20.19 11.92
CA LEU A 49 12.11 -18.88 11.72
C LEU A 49 10.97 -18.63 12.72
N VAL A 50 10.06 -19.60 12.85
CA VAL A 50 8.92 -19.53 13.77
C VAL A 50 9.42 -19.41 15.22
N GLU A 51 10.38 -20.23 15.64
CA GLU A 51 10.98 -20.18 16.97
C GLU A 51 11.63 -18.82 17.26
N ARG A 52 12.36 -18.25 16.29
CA ARG A 52 12.99 -16.93 16.42
C ARG A 52 11.96 -15.81 16.58
N ILE A 53 10.87 -15.84 15.81
CA ILE A 53 9.77 -14.88 15.92
C ILE A 53 9.13 -14.98 17.31
N VAL A 54 8.77 -16.19 17.75
CA VAL A 54 8.17 -16.42 19.06
C VAL A 54 9.10 -15.93 20.18
N LYS A 55 10.39 -16.23 20.08
CA LYS A 55 11.39 -15.78 21.07
C LYS A 55 11.51 -14.25 21.08
N ALA A 56 11.51 -13.59 19.92
CA ALA A 56 11.55 -12.14 19.82
C ALA A 56 10.34 -11.53 20.53
N ARG A 57 9.14 -12.01 20.27
CA ARG A 57 7.90 -11.50 20.87
C ARG A 57 7.85 -11.74 22.38
N LYS A 58 8.23 -12.93 22.86
CA LYS A 58 8.34 -13.23 24.31
C LYS A 58 9.33 -12.30 25.04
N ASN A 59 10.34 -11.81 24.36
CA ASN A 59 11.35 -10.89 24.91
C ASN A 59 11.03 -9.40 24.65
N GLY A 60 9.81 -9.05 24.20
CA GLY A 60 9.41 -7.69 23.90
C GLY A 60 10.18 -7.05 22.71
N ARG A 61 10.80 -7.87 21.87
CA ARG A 61 11.53 -7.38 20.68
C ARG A 61 10.58 -7.20 19.50
N PRO A 62 10.84 -6.20 18.63
CA PRO A 62 10.02 -5.99 17.45
C PRO A 62 10.17 -7.14 16.44
N VAL A 63 9.13 -7.35 15.65
CA VAL A 63 9.14 -8.15 14.45
C VAL A 63 8.68 -7.26 13.29
N ILE A 64 9.61 -6.93 12.41
CA ILE A 64 9.38 -6.07 11.25
C ILE A 64 9.00 -6.95 10.07
N TRP A 65 7.85 -6.69 9.48
CA TRP A 65 7.40 -7.32 8.25
C TRP A 65 7.74 -6.44 7.06
N SER A 66 8.80 -6.79 6.36
CA SER A 66 9.22 -6.08 5.14
C SER A 66 8.63 -6.75 3.91
N MET A 67 7.88 -5.99 3.08
CA MET A 67 7.19 -6.55 1.93
C MET A 67 7.10 -5.60 0.74
N GLY A 68 6.85 -6.19 -0.43
CA GLY A 68 6.43 -5.48 -1.64
C GLY A 68 4.97 -5.78 -1.99
N ALA A 69 4.49 -5.17 -3.08
CA ALA A 69 3.11 -5.25 -3.54
C ALA A 69 2.61 -6.67 -3.82
N HIS A 70 3.51 -7.62 -4.10
CA HIS A 70 3.12 -9.00 -4.40
C HIS A 70 2.42 -9.72 -3.25
N VAL A 71 2.63 -9.33 -2.00
CA VAL A 71 1.86 -9.86 -0.87
C VAL A 71 0.37 -9.55 -1.06
N VAL A 72 0.04 -8.30 -1.40
CA VAL A 72 -1.34 -7.88 -1.68
C VAL A 72 -1.85 -8.52 -2.98
N LYS A 73 -1.07 -8.46 -4.06
CA LYS A 73 -1.42 -9.04 -5.38
C LYS A 73 -1.63 -10.56 -5.33
N ASN A 74 -0.97 -11.27 -4.41
CA ASN A 74 -1.20 -12.69 -4.15
C ASN A 74 -2.32 -12.94 -3.12
N ARG A 75 -3.10 -11.91 -2.80
CA ARG A 75 -4.32 -12.04 -1.97
C ARG A 75 -4.06 -12.42 -0.50
N LEU A 76 -2.89 -12.05 0.04
CA LEU A 76 -2.44 -12.43 1.37
C LEU A 76 -2.67 -11.35 2.45
N SER A 77 -3.37 -10.25 2.14
CA SER A 77 -3.57 -9.14 3.08
C SER A 77 -4.19 -9.60 4.39
N ARG A 78 -5.21 -10.47 4.36
CA ARG A 78 -5.88 -11.00 5.56
C ARG A 78 -4.94 -11.78 6.48
N TYR A 79 -3.92 -12.48 5.93
CA TYR A 79 -2.91 -13.18 6.73
C TYR A 79 -1.99 -12.18 7.46
N VAL A 80 -1.56 -11.13 6.77
CA VAL A 80 -0.75 -10.06 7.39
C VAL A 80 -1.54 -9.36 8.49
N ILE A 81 -2.81 -9.04 8.22
CA ILE A 81 -3.72 -8.41 9.19
C ILE A 81 -3.92 -9.30 10.41
N GLU A 82 -4.12 -10.60 10.23
CA GLU A 82 -4.27 -11.53 11.35
C GLU A 82 -2.99 -11.61 12.20
N LEU A 83 -1.81 -11.67 11.57
CA LEU A 83 -0.53 -11.64 12.29
C LEU A 83 -0.31 -10.33 13.06
N MET A 84 -0.80 -9.19 12.55
CA MET A 84 -0.81 -7.93 13.30
C MET A 84 -1.75 -7.99 14.51
N LYS A 85 -2.98 -8.47 14.33
CA LYS A 85 -3.98 -8.64 15.41
C LYS A 85 -3.49 -9.58 16.51
N MET A 86 -2.76 -10.62 16.14
CA MET A 86 -2.12 -11.54 17.08
C MET A 86 -0.90 -10.93 17.81
N GLY A 87 -0.47 -9.72 17.43
CA GLY A 87 0.74 -9.09 17.97
C GLY A 87 2.04 -9.76 17.53
N VAL A 88 2.03 -10.57 16.49
CA VAL A 88 3.23 -11.18 15.90
C VAL A 88 4.00 -10.12 15.12
N ILE A 89 3.34 -9.43 14.18
CA ILE A 89 3.92 -8.30 13.46
C ILE A 89 3.73 -7.03 14.28
N THR A 90 4.82 -6.27 14.47
CA THR A 90 4.83 -5.03 15.24
C THR A 90 5.25 -3.81 14.43
N HIS A 91 5.60 -4.00 13.16
CA HIS A 91 5.97 -2.95 12.23
C HIS A 91 5.83 -3.47 10.80
N ILE A 92 5.21 -2.69 9.95
CA ILE A 92 5.16 -2.91 8.51
C ILE A 92 6.17 -1.98 7.84
N ALA A 93 7.05 -2.53 6.99
CA ALA A 93 7.95 -1.76 6.14
C ALA A 93 7.70 -2.13 4.67
N ALA A 94 7.36 -1.16 3.82
CA ALA A 94 6.99 -1.46 2.45
C ALA A 94 7.41 -0.36 1.45
N ASN A 95 7.12 -0.57 0.17
CA ASN A 95 7.36 0.40 -0.91
C ASN A 95 6.05 1.04 -1.40
N GLY A 96 6.15 2.04 -2.26
CA GLY A 96 4.99 2.76 -2.77
C GLY A 96 3.99 1.89 -3.52
N ALA A 97 4.45 0.95 -4.33
CA ALA A 97 3.55 0.03 -5.03
C ALA A 97 2.68 -0.80 -4.08
N THR A 98 3.18 -1.14 -2.89
CA THR A 98 2.39 -1.84 -1.87
C THR A 98 1.25 -0.96 -1.37
N SER A 99 1.53 0.33 -1.08
CA SER A 99 0.52 1.26 -0.61
C SER A 99 -0.59 1.48 -1.63
N ILE A 100 -0.25 1.54 -2.92
CA ILE A 100 -1.23 1.70 -4.01
C ILE A 100 -2.20 0.53 -4.04
N HIS A 101 -1.68 -0.69 -4.13
CA HIS A 101 -2.54 -1.88 -4.21
C HIS A 101 -3.41 -2.09 -2.98
N ASP A 102 -2.89 -1.80 -1.80
CA ASP A 102 -3.61 -1.93 -0.54
C ASP A 102 -4.70 -0.85 -0.38
N PHE A 103 -4.40 0.40 -0.79
CA PHE A 103 -5.34 1.51 -0.83
C PHE A 103 -6.49 1.26 -1.82
N GLU A 104 -6.16 0.73 -2.99
CA GLU A 104 -7.16 0.37 -4.02
C GLU A 104 -8.11 -0.72 -3.52
N LEU A 105 -7.63 -1.76 -2.83
CA LEU A 105 -8.49 -2.76 -2.21
C LEU A 105 -9.46 -2.12 -1.21
N ALA A 106 -9.02 -1.13 -0.44
CA ALA A 106 -9.84 -0.49 0.57
C ALA A 106 -11.03 0.28 -0.03
N TYR A 107 -10.84 1.04 -1.13
CA TYR A 107 -11.92 1.84 -1.71
C TYR A 107 -12.68 1.11 -2.82
N LEU A 108 -11.97 0.46 -3.73
CA LEU A 108 -12.56 -0.17 -4.92
C LEU A 108 -12.97 -1.63 -4.70
N GLY A 109 -12.41 -2.28 -3.68
CA GLY A 109 -12.53 -3.73 -3.50
C GLY A 109 -11.79 -4.52 -4.60
N GLY A 110 -10.92 -3.86 -5.35
CA GLY A 110 -10.17 -4.48 -6.44
C GLY A 110 -8.86 -3.73 -6.70
N THR A 111 -7.86 -4.45 -7.21
CA THR A 111 -6.56 -3.90 -7.56
C THR A 111 -5.88 -4.72 -8.65
N SER A 112 -4.70 -4.28 -9.10
CA SER A 112 -3.94 -4.92 -10.17
C SER A 112 -4.69 -4.86 -11.51
N GLU A 113 -4.58 -3.71 -12.17
CA GLU A 113 -5.14 -3.50 -13.52
C GLU A 113 -4.53 -4.43 -14.56
N ASP A 114 -5.24 -4.63 -15.68
CA ASP A 114 -4.73 -5.35 -16.85
C ASP A 114 -3.76 -4.47 -17.63
N VAL A 115 -2.50 -4.53 -17.23
CA VAL A 115 -1.42 -3.70 -17.79
C VAL A 115 -1.26 -3.83 -19.30
N PRO A 116 -1.28 -5.04 -19.92
CA PRO A 116 -1.17 -5.15 -21.36
C PRO A 116 -2.18 -4.31 -22.14
N THR A 117 -3.43 -4.32 -21.71
CA THR A 117 -4.50 -3.52 -22.36
C THR A 117 -4.30 -2.02 -22.10
N ALA A 118 -4.02 -1.64 -20.86
CA ALA A 118 -3.90 -0.23 -20.47
C ALA A 118 -2.67 0.49 -21.06
N ILE A 119 -1.62 -0.26 -21.43
CA ILE A 119 -0.45 0.32 -22.12
C ILE A 119 -0.78 0.69 -23.57
N GLU A 120 -1.68 -0.04 -24.24
CA GLU A 120 -1.99 0.19 -25.67
C GLU A 120 -2.68 1.55 -25.89
N ASP A 121 -3.52 1.99 -24.95
CA ASP A 121 -4.27 3.24 -25.03
C ASP A 121 -3.71 4.36 -24.15
N GLY A 122 -2.67 4.06 -23.34
CA GLY A 122 -2.02 5.01 -22.46
C GLY A 122 -2.78 5.29 -21.17
N SER A 123 -3.79 4.49 -20.81
CA SER A 123 -4.54 4.63 -19.55
C SER A 123 -3.84 4.03 -18.32
N PHE A 124 -2.73 3.29 -18.52
CA PHE A 124 -2.01 2.63 -17.45
C PHE A 124 -1.70 3.58 -16.29
N GLY A 125 -2.25 3.26 -15.13
CA GLY A 125 -2.01 4.01 -13.89
C GLY A 125 -2.68 5.39 -13.82
N MET A 126 -3.47 5.79 -14.82
CA MET A 126 -4.13 7.10 -14.89
C MET A 126 -5.50 7.10 -14.19
N TRP A 127 -5.58 6.52 -13.01
CA TRP A 127 -6.82 6.34 -12.26
C TRP A 127 -7.06 7.51 -11.32
N GLU A 128 -8.17 8.23 -11.55
CA GLU A 128 -8.52 9.48 -10.85
C GLU A 128 -8.53 9.31 -9.34
N GLN A 129 -9.31 8.38 -8.82
CA GLN A 129 -9.48 8.20 -7.37
C GLN A 129 -8.19 7.74 -6.70
N THR A 130 -7.45 6.80 -7.31
CA THR A 130 -6.18 6.32 -6.77
C THR A 130 -5.18 7.46 -6.62
N GLY A 131 -4.95 8.21 -7.72
CA GLY A 131 -3.96 9.28 -7.72
C GLY A 131 -4.39 10.47 -6.86
N ALA A 132 -5.64 10.95 -7.04
CA ALA A 132 -6.12 12.14 -6.34
C ALA A 132 -6.17 11.95 -4.82
N TRP A 133 -6.77 10.87 -4.35
CA TRP A 133 -6.96 10.66 -2.91
C TRP A 133 -5.67 10.30 -2.17
N MET A 134 -4.79 9.50 -2.78
CA MET A 134 -3.48 9.22 -2.19
C MET A 134 -2.63 10.48 -2.10
N ASN A 135 -2.57 11.28 -3.18
CA ASN A 135 -1.82 12.54 -3.18
C ASN A 135 -2.42 13.56 -2.19
N GLU A 136 -3.74 13.64 -2.06
CA GLU A 136 -4.40 14.47 -1.04
C GLU A 136 -3.99 14.05 0.38
N ALA A 137 -4.02 12.75 0.68
CA ALA A 137 -3.61 12.20 1.98
C ALA A 137 -2.14 12.53 2.28
N ILE A 138 -1.24 12.34 1.32
CA ILE A 138 0.19 12.61 1.46
C ILE A 138 0.47 14.11 1.68
N GLN A 139 -0.18 14.98 0.90
CA GLN A 139 -0.05 16.44 1.08
C GLN A 139 -0.55 16.90 2.45
N ARG A 140 -1.65 16.30 2.94
CA ARG A 140 -2.14 16.52 4.29
C ARG A 140 -1.12 16.03 5.33
N GLY A 141 -0.58 14.82 5.16
CA GLY A 141 0.46 14.26 6.03
C GLY A 141 1.70 15.15 6.12
N ALA A 142 2.15 15.68 4.99
CA ALA A 142 3.27 16.61 4.96
C ALA A 142 3.02 17.90 5.75
N LYS A 143 1.79 18.43 5.71
CA LYS A 143 1.38 19.61 6.51
C LYS A 143 1.33 19.29 8.00
N LEU A 144 0.89 18.09 8.37
CA LEU A 144 0.80 17.63 9.76
C LEU A 144 2.13 17.10 10.32
N ASN A 145 3.14 16.94 9.47
CA ASN A 145 4.45 16.39 9.82
C ASN A 145 4.35 14.92 10.33
N ILE A 146 3.56 14.12 9.64
CA ILE A 146 3.41 12.67 9.86
C ILE A 146 3.95 11.88 8.67
N GLY A 147 4.23 10.58 8.89
CA GLY A 147 4.78 9.69 7.88
C GLY A 147 3.79 9.36 6.75
N TYR A 148 4.31 8.79 5.68
CA TYR A 148 3.52 8.39 4.51
C TYR A 148 2.47 7.33 4.86
N GLY A 149 2.87 6.29 5.60
CA GLY A 149 1.96 5.22 6.01
C GLY A 149 0.87 5.71 6.96
N GLU A 150 1.25 6.54 7.95
CA GLU A 150 0.29 7.13 8.89
C GLU A 150 -0.70 8.05 8.17
N ALA A 151 -0.23 8.88 7.24
CA ALA A 151 -1.08 9.80 6.46
C ALA A 151 -2.16 9.06 5.66
N LEU A 152 -1.79 7.95 5.00
CA LEU A 152 -2.75 7.14 4.26
C LEU A 152 -3.72 6.39 5.19
N GLY A 153 -3.23 5.79 6.27
CA GLY A 153 -4.05 5.08 7.25
C GLY A 153 -5.09 6.01 7.90
N GLU A 154 -4.67 7.22 8.29
CA GLU A 154 -5.56 8.26 8.83
C GLU A 154 -6.59 8.71 7.80
N TYR A 155 -6.20 8.93 6.55
CA TYR A 155 -7.11 9.33 5.48
C TYR A 155 -8.21 8.30 5.24
N ILE A 156 -7.86 7.01 5.23
CA ILE A 156 -8.82 5.91 5.10
C ILE A 156 -9.80 5.90 6.30
N ASP A 157 -9.30 6.11 7.51
CA ASP A 157 -10.12 6.12 8.73
C ASP A 157 -11.11 7.31 8.77
N MET A 158 -10.67 8.46 8.27
CA MET A 158 -11.48 9.69 8.21
C MET A 158 -12.61 9.65 7.18
N HIS A 159 -12.52 8.79 6.16
CA HIS A 159 -13.46 8.75 5.04
C HIS A 159 -14.10 7.36 4.87
N PRO A 160 -14.79 6.82 5.89
CA PRO A 160 -15.33 5.46 5.85
C PRO A 160 -16.29 5.22 4.68
N GLU A 161 -16.96 6.27 4.21
CA GLU A 161 -17.88 6.23 3.05
C GLU A 161 -17.15 5.99 1.72
N LYS A 162 -15.89 6.42 1.61
CA LYS A 162 -15.04 6.18 0.45
C LYS A 162 -14.36 4.82 0.48
N PHE A 163 -14.18 4.23 1.66
CA PHE A 163 -13.40 3.02 1.89
C PHE A 163 -14.23 1.89 2.51
N PRO A 164 -15.23 1.37 1.79
CA PRO A 164 -16.13 0.33 2.31
C PRO A 164 -15.42 -0.99 2.63
N ASN A 165 -14.26 -1.26 2.01
CA ASN A 165 -13.51 -2.51 2.17
C ASN A 165 -12.24 -2.35 3.03
N ARG A 166 -12.15 -1.29 3.84
CA ARG A 166 -10.97 -0.99 4.66
C ARG A 166 -10.55 -2.09 5.62
N GLU A 167 -11.47 -2.97 6.00
CA GLU A 167 -11.18 -4.12 6.87
C GLU A 167 -10.16 -5.10 6.24
N ASP A 168 -10.07 -5.14 4.90
CA ASP A 168 -9.11 -5.94 4.15
C ASP A 168 -7.80 -5.18 3.82
N CYS A 169 -7.65 -3.94 4.29
CA CYS A 169 -6.52 -3.06 4.05
C CYS A 169 -5.48 -3.15 5.17
N ILE A 170 -4.24 -3.49 4.85
CA ILE A 170 -3.13 -3.57 5.81
C ILE A 170 -2.83 -2.20 6.41
N LEU A 171 -2.79 -1.13 5.59
CA LEU A 171 -2.57 0.25 6.01
C LEU A 171 -3.53 0.70 7.10
N TRP A 172 -4.83 0.53 6.86
CA TRP A 172 -5.85 0.93 7.81
C TRP A 172 -5.80 0.09 9.09
N ASN A 173 -5.62 -1.24 8.97
CA ASN A 173 -5.49 -2.10 10.16
C ASN A 173 -4.23 -1.75 10.97
N ALA A 174 -3.10 -1.43 10.34
CA ALA A 174 -1.91 -0.99 11.03
C ALA A 174 -2.18 0.31 11.82
N TYR A 175 -2.82 1.30 11.19
CA TYR A 175 -3.23 2.54 11.84
C TYR A 175 -4.17 2.29 13.04
N LYS A 176 -5.19 1.45 12.89
CA LYS A 176 -6.15 1.11 13.97
C LYS A 176 -5.53 0.33 15.12
N LEU A 177 -4.50 -0.45 14.87
CA LEU A 177 -3.80 -1.26 15.86
C LEU A 177 -2.58 -0.53 16.48
N ASP A 178 -2.36 0.73 16.13
CA ASP A 178 -1.18 1.52 16.57
C ASP A 178 0.15 0.80 16.23
N ILE A 179 0.19 0.16 15.05
CA ILE A 179 1.38 -0.50 14.51
C ILE A 179 2.01 0.43 13.47
N PRO A 180 3.27 0.85 13.63
CA PRO A 180 3.96 1.64 12.63
C PRO A 180 3.94 0.96 11.26
N ALA A 181 3.52 1.68 10.24
CA ALA A 181 3.58 1.25 8.85
C ALA A 181 4.38 2.29 8.06
N THR A 182 5.62 1.98 7.72
CA THR A 182 6.55 2.87 7.04
C THR A 182 6.66 2.53 5.57
N TYR A 183 6.59 3.55 4.71
CA TYR A 183 6.65 3.39 3.27
C TYR A 183 7.84 4.17 2.69
N HIS A 184 8.77 3.42 2.13
CA HIS A 184 10.03 3.94 1.58
C HIS A 184 9.87 4.15 0.08
N ILE A 185 9.64 5.42 -0.31
CA ILE A 185 9.24 5.78 -1.66
C ILE A 185 10.45 6.13 -2.52
N ALA A 186 10.54 5.49 -3.68
CA ALA A 186 11.44 5.90 -4.74
C ALA A 186 10.72 6.91 -5.65
N LEU A 187 11.08 8.18 -5.57
CA LEU A 187 10.43 9.24 -6.34
C LEU A 187 10.51 8.97 -7.84
N GLY A 188 9.38 9.05 -8.52
CA GLY A 188 9.27 8.83 -9.97
C GLY A 188 9.01 7.38 -10.39
N THR A 189 8.85 6.43 -9.45
CA THR A 189 8.65 5.01 -9.77
C THR A 189 7.19 4.54 -9.68
N ASP A 190 6.34 5.28 -9.00
CA ASP A 190 4.95 4.88 -8.76
C ASP A 190 3.97 5.64 -9.66
N ILE A 191 2.86 4.99 -10.04
CA ILE A 191 1.89 5.56 -10.97
C ILE A 191 1.29 6.89 -10.49
N ILE A 192 1.11 7.06 -9.18
CA ILE A 192 0.57 8.29 -8.60
C ILE A 192 1.50 9.50 -8.75
N HIS A 193 2.77 9.27 -9.09
CA HIS A 193 3.77 10.34 -9.26
C HIS A 193 3.58 11.14 -10.55
N GLN A 194 2.90 10.57 -11.54
CA GLN A 194 2.57 11.25 -12.79
C GLN A 194 1.14 11.82 -12.81
N HIS A 195 0.39 11.64 -11.71
CA HIS A 195 -0.95 12.21 -11.58
C HIS A 195 -0.88 13.74 -11.45
N PRO A 196 -1.84 14.51 -12.04
CA PRO A 196 -1.86 15.97 -11.98
C PRO A 196 -1.81 16.57 -10.56
N THR A 197 -2.30 15.84 -9.56
CA THR A 197 -2.29 16.28 -8.15
C THR A 197 -1.01 15.93 -7.40
N CYS A 198 -0.01 15.34 -8.06
CA CYS A 198 1.22 14.90 -7.39
C CYS A 198 2.03 16.08 -6.85
N ASP A 199 2.46 15.95 -5.60
CA ASP A 199 3.39 16.83 -4.92
C ASP A 199 4.62 16.03 -4.46
N MET A 200 5.70 16.11 -5.22
CA MET A 200 6.95 15.38 -4.96
C MET A 200 7.63 15.83 -3.66
N GLU A 201 7.45 17.09 -3.23
CA GLU A 201 8.00 17.58 -1.97
C GLU A 201 7.25 16.95 -0.78
N ALA A 202 5.92 16.86 -0.87
CA ALA A 202 5.11 16.20 0.13
C ALA A 202 5.44 14.70 0.24
N ILE A 203 5.57 14.00 -0.89
CA ILE A 203 5.96 12.60 -0.93
C ILE A 203 7.33 12.40 -0.29
N GLY A 204 8.32 13.20 -0.69
CA GLY A 204 9.68 13.11 -0.15
C GLY A 204 9.72 13.39 1.35
N LYS A 205 8.95 14.37 1.83
CA LYS A 205 8.85 14.68 3.25
C LYS A 205 8.24 13.54 4.05
N CYS A 206 7.09 13.03 3.62
CA CYS A 206 6.39 11.95 4.34
C CYS A 206 7.21 10.64 4.35
N SER A 207 7.81 10.25 3.21
CA SER A 207 8.68 9.08 3.16
C SER A 207 9.97 9.27 3.98
N GLY A 208 10.48 10.50 4.06
CA GLY A 208 11.62 10.83 4.92
C GLY A 208 11.30 10.75 6.42
N ILE A 209 10.05 11.01 6.82
CA ILE A 209 9.58 10.81 8.21
C ILE A 209 9.46 9.33 8.54
N ASP A 210 9.03 8.51 7.58
CA ASP A 210 8.94 7.05 7.74
C ASP A 210 10.32 6.38 7.90
N PHE A 211 11.38 6.98 7.34
CA PHE A 211 12.77 6.51 7.48
C PHE A 211 13.35 6.86 8.84
#